data_633eb59aca5cd3d2d037cf4d4b4de2ad
#
_entry.id   633eb59aca5cd3d2d037cf4d4b4de2ad
#
_cell.length_a   1.000
_cell.length_b   1.000
_cell.length_c   1.000
_cell.angle_alpha   90.00
_cell.angle_beta   90.00
_cell.angle_gamma   90.00
#
_symmetry.space_group_name_H-M   'P 1'
#
loop_
_entity.id
_entity.type
_entity.pdbx_description
1 polymer ?
#
loop_
_entity_poly.entity_id
_entity_poly.type
_entity_poly.pdbx_seq_one_letter_code
_entity_poly.pdbx_strand_id
1 'polypeptide(L)'
;MPFFRAHAHTDSKHREPWFFSGETTKHIKASIDLRYKLLIYLYTSFREYQTKGTPIIRPLWFDDISADHECTHTFRFGKSIVVSLKPQLEYSVSINQEGELTRDK
;
A
#
# COMPACT_ATOMS: atom_id res chain seq x y z
N MET A 1 -0.03 -2.19 5.18
CA MET A 1 0.19 -2.76 3.83
C MET A 1 -1.14 -3.24 3.28
N PRO A 2 -1.58 -2.74 2.11
CA PRO A 2 -2.87 -3.15 1.53
C PRO A 2 -2.84 -4.56 0.94
N PHE A 3 -1.67 -5.04 0.56
CA PHE A 3 -1.43 -6.39 0.08
C PHE A 3 -0.26 -7.03 0.82
N PHE A 4 -0.48 -8.20 1.40
CA PHE A 4 0.56 -8.96 2.10
C PHE A 4 0.17 -10.44 2.21
N ARG A 5 1.15 -11.27 2.41
CA ARG A 5 0.95 -12.64 2.86
C ARG A 5 2.13 -13.10 3.71
N ALA A 6 1.86 -13.95 4.70
CA ALA A 6 2.89 -14.65 5.46
C ALA A 6 3.13 -16.01 4.78
N HIS A 7 4.27 -16.15 4.11
CA HIS A 7 4.70 -17.41 3.52
C HIS A 7 5.75 -18.09 4.40
N ALA A 8 5.62 -19.38 4.63
CA ALA A 8 6.51 -20.14 5.49
C ALA A 8 6.77 -21.53 4.90
N HIS A 9 7.98 -22.06 5.13
CA HIS A 9 8.33 -23.43 4.88
C HIS A 9 7.81 -24.33 6.00
N THR A 10 7.67 -25.64 5.75
CA THR A 10 7.18 -26.63 6.72
C THR A 10 7.93 -26.59 8.04
N ASP A 11 9.25 -26.35 8.02
CA ASP A 11 10.11 -26.31 9.21
C ASP A 11 10.27 -24.90 9.80
N SER A 12 9.51 -23.92 9.30
CA SER A 12 9.57 -22.56 9.81
C SER A 12 8.82 -22.44 11.13
N LYS A 13 9.27 -21.50 11.99
CA LYS A 13 8.54 -21.13 13.20
C LYS A 13 7.14 -20.62 12.84
N HIS A 14 6.19 -20.85 13.73
CA HIS A 14 4.83 -20.32 13.61
C HIS A 14 4.84 -18.81 13.40
N ARG A 15 4.00 -18.33 12.47
CA ARG A 15 3.92 -16.91 12.05
C ARG A 15 2.50 -16.37 12.12
N GLU A 16 1.59 -17.15 12.62
CA GLU A 16 0.20 -16.75 12.79
C GLU A 16 0.11 -15.60 13.82
N PRO A 17 -0.79 -14.65 13.64
CA PRO A 17 -0.88 -13.45 14.46
C PRO A 17 -0.93 -13.71 15.98
N TRP A 18 -1.55 -14.80 16.39
CA TRP A 18 -1.71 -15.16 17.80
C TRP A 18 -0.45 -15.70 18.49
N PHE A 19 0.61 -16.03 17.73
CA PHE A 19 1.90 -16.44 18.29
C PHE A 19 2.81 -15.27 18.67
N PHE A 20 2.41 -14.04 18.38
CA PHE A 20 3.18 -12.85 18.72
C PHE A 20 2.70 -12.22 20.03
N SER A 21 3.47 -11.24 20.53
CA SER A 21 3.05 -10.45 21.70
C SER A 21 1.70 -9.76 21.46
N GLY A 22 0.97 -9.45 22.53
CA GLY A 22 -0.35 -8.82 22.41
C GLY A 22 -0.34 -7.48 21.66
N GLU A 23 0.74 -6.71 21.73
CA GLU A 23 0.90 -5.47 21.00
C GLU A 23 1.10 -5.72 19.50
N THR A 24 2.03 -6.62 19.15
CA THR A 24 2.26 -7.02 17.76
C THR A 24 0.98 -7.59 17.13
N THR A 25 0.25 -8.43 17.86
CA THR A 25 -1.04 -8.99 17.39
C THR A 25 -2.06 -7.89 17.11
N LYS A 26 -2.13 -6.83 17.91
CA LYS A 26 -3.01 -5.67 17.68
C LYS A 26 -2.65 -4.96 16.35
N HIS A 27 -1.36 -4.73 16.11
CA HIS A 27 -0.90 -4.11 14.88
C HIS A 27 -1.17 -4.98 13.65
N ILE A 28 -0.95 -6.28 13.74
CA ILE A 28 -1.28 -7.22 12.66
C ILE A 28 -2.78 -7.20 12.39
N LYS A 29 -3.61 -7.27 13.43
CA LYS A 29 -5.07 -7.18 13.29
C LYS A 29 -5.50 -5.89 12.62
N ALA A 30 -4.99 -4.74 13.04
CA ALA A 30 -5.31 -3.45 12.44
C ALA A 30 -4.94 -3.40 10.95
N SER A 31 -3.81 -4.01 10.57
CA SER A 31 -3.38 -4.11 9.17
C SER A 31 -4.32 -5.01 8.34
N ILE A 32 -4.80 -6.10 8.93
CA ILE A 32 -5.78 -6.99 8.32
C ILE A 32 -7.12 -6.25 8.15
N ASP A 33 -7.60 -5.58 9.19
CA ASP A 33 -8.85 -4.81 9.14
C ASP A 33 -8.79 -3.71 8.05
N LEU A 34 -7.65 -3.02 7.94
CA LEU A 34 -7.43 -2.03 6.87
C LEU A 34 -7.49 -2.69 5.48
N ARG A 35 -6.85 -3.84 5.30
CA ARG A 35 -6.91 -4.59 4.05
C ARG A 35 -8.35 -4.91 3.66
N TYR A 36 -9.16 -5.41 4.61
CA TYR A 36 -10.57 -5.73 4.35
C TYR A 36 -11.39 -4.50 3.95
N LYS A 37 -11.14 -3.34 4.57
CA LYS A 37 -11.77 -2.07 4.19
C LYS A 37 -11.40 -1.65 2.75
N LEU A 38 -10.21 -1.99 2.30
CA LEU A 38 -9.71 -1.65 0.96
C LEU A 38 -10.09 -2.66 -0.12
N LEU A 39 -10.79 -3.76 0.19
CA LEU A 39 -11.13 -4.79 -0.80
C LEU A 39 -11.97 -4.27 -1.96
N ILE A 40 -12.92 -3.39 -1.70
CA ILE A 40 -13.76 -2.79 -2.76
C ILE A 40 -12.90 -1.96 -3.71
N TYR A 41 -12.00 -1.16 -3.15
CA TYR A 41 -11.05 -0.36 -3.93
C TYR A 41 -10.10 -1.25 -4.75
N LEU A 42 -9.59 -2.31 -4.14
CA LEU A 42 -8.75 -3.29 -4.82
C LEU A 42 -9.49 -3.96 -5.99
N TYR A 43 -10.74 -4.35 -5.79
CA TYR A 43 -11.57 -4.95 -6.83
C TYR A 43 -11.78 -3.99 -8.01
N THR A 44 -12.06 -2.72 -7.73
CA THR A 44 -12.16 -1.67 -8.76
C THR A 44 -10.84 -1.49 -9.51
N SER A 45 -9.71 -1.52 -8.79
CA SER A 45 -8.37 -1.42 -9.40
C SER A 45 -8.06 -2.61 -10.30
N PHE A 46 -8.53 -3.81 -9.98
CA PHE A 46 -8.44 -4.98 -10.87
C PHE A 46 -9.23 -4.78 -12.17
N ARG A 47 -10.40 -4.15 -12.09
CA ARG A 47 -11.18 -3.82 -13.29
C ARG A 47 -10.44 -2.83 -14.19
N GLU A 48 -9.81 -1.82 -13.61
CA GLU A 48 -8.97 -0.88 -14.36
C GLU A 48 -7.76 -1.59 -15.00
N TYR A 49 -7.09 -2.47 -14.26
CA TYR A 49 -6.01 -3.29 -14.80
C TYR A 49 -6.48 -4.11 -16.01
N GLN A 50 -7.60 -4.80 -15.88
CA GLN A 50 -8.15 -5.65 -16.95
C GLN A 50 -8.47 -4.86 -18.22
N THR A 51 -8.93 -3.61 -18.08
CA THR A 51 -9.37 -2.79 -19.22
C THR A 51 -8.25 -1.95 -19.84
N LYS A 52 -7.28 -1.51 -19.02
CA LYS A 52 -6.24 -0.55 -19.42
C LYS A 52 -4.82 -1.11 -19.33
N GLY A 53 -4.62 -2.28 -18.73
CA GLY A 53 -3.30 -2.86 -18.48
C GLY A 53 -2.50 -2.12 -17.40
N THR A 54 -3.09 -1.17 -16.66
CA THR A 54 -2.38 -0.37 -15.66
C THR A 54 -2.10 -1.20 -14.40
N PRO A 55 -0.83 -1.40 -13.98
CA PRO A 55 -0.51 -2.16 -12.77
C PRO A 55 -1.18 -1.58 -11.53
N ILE A 56 -1.68 -2.44 -10.64
CA ILE A 56 -2.35 -2.00 -9.41
C ILE A 56 -1.33 -1.44 -8.41
N ILE A 57 -0.21 -2.13 -8.24
CA ILE A 57 0.92 -1.66 -7.44
C ILE A 57 2.00 -1.20 -8.40
N ARG A 58 2.41 0.06 -8.30
CA ARG A 58 3.36 0.66 -9.21
C ARG A 58 4.17 1.77 -8.56
N PRO A 59 5.38 2.06 -9.04
CA PRO A 59 6.18 3.17 -8.53
C PRO A 59 5.51 4.52 -8.83
N LEU A 60 5.88 5.56 -8.10
CA LEU A 60 5.31 6.90 -8.27
C LEU A 60 5.53 7.45 -9.68
N TRP A 61 6.72 7.24 -10.23
CA TRP A 61 7.11 7.72 -11.56
C TRP A 61 6.31 7.10 -12.72
N PHE A 62 5.55 6.03 -12.47
CA PHE A 62 4.70 5.44 -13.49
C PHE A 62 3.58 6.40 -13.94
N ASP A 63 3.02 7.15 -13.01
CA ASP A 63 1.96 8.13 -13.28
C ASP A 63 2.52 9.56 -13.39
N ASP A 64 3.66 9.83 -12.77
CA ASP A 64 4.32 11.13 -12.75
C ASP A 64 5.82 10.97 -13.05
N ILE A 65 6.21 11.31 -14.27
CA ILE A 65 7.59 11.20 -14.76
C ILE A 65 8.53 12.11 -13.96
N SER A 66 8.04 13.18 -13.34
CA SER A 66 8.82 14.07 -12.50
C SER A 66 9.08 13.53 -11.09
N ALA A 67 8.41 12.44 -10.71
CA ALA A 67 8.61 11.82 -9.41
C ALA A 67 10.02 11.19 -9.31
N ASP A 68 10.55 11.21 -8.10
CA ASP A 68 11.85 10.62 -7.80
C ASP A 68 11.91 9.13 -8.15
N HIS A 69 12.73 8.79 -9.14
CA HIS A 69 12.93 7.42 -9.62
C HIS A 69 13.68 6.53 -8.62
N GLU A 70 14.41 7.13 -7.67
CA GLU A 70 15.16 6.41 -6.64
C GLU A 70 14.33 6.12 -5.39
N CYS A 71 13.10 6.59 -5.34
CA CYS A 71 12.20 6.37 -4.22
C CYS A 71 11.72 4.91 -4.14
N THR A 72 12.42 4.09 -3.36
CA THR A 72 12.15 2.64 -3.21
C THR A 72 11.17 2.31 -2.09
N HIS A 73 10.80 3.27 -1.24
CA HIS A 73 10.00 3.06 -0.04
C HIS A 73 8.56 3.60 -0.14
N THR A 74 8.23 4.23 -1.28
CA THR A 74 6.89 4.77 -1.53
C THR A 74 6.39 4.27 -2.89
N PHE A 75 5.14 3.84 -2.93
CA PHE A 75 4.52 3.32 -4.15
C PHE A 75 3.03 3.66 -4.21
N ARG A 76 2.47 3.60 -5.40
CA ARG A 76 1.02 3.71 -5.60
C ARG A 76 0.33 2.36 -5.45
N PHE A 77 -0.84 2.41 -4.85
CA PHE A 77 -1.80 1.33 -4.82
C PHE A 77 -3.10 1.80 -5.48
N GLY A 78 -3.35 1.31 -6.68
CA GLY A 78 -4.39 1.83 -7.53
C GLY A 78 -4.13 3.28 -7.96
N LYS A 79 -5.18 4.00 -8.31
CA LYS A 79 -5.09 5.37 -8.82
C LYS A 79 -4.92 6.42 -7.73
N SER A 80 -5.54 6.21 -6.56
CA SER A 80 -5.75 7.28 -5.57
C SER A 80 -4.97 7.09 -4.26
N ILE A 81 -4.33 5.94 -4.01
CA ILE A 81 -3.66 5.68 -2.75
C ILE A 81 -2.15 5.65 -2.95
N VAL A 82 -1.44 6.39 -2.11
CA VAL A 82 0.02 6.33 -1.98
C VAL A 82 0.36 5.65 -0.66
N VAL A 83 1.25 4.67 -0.73
CA VAL A 83 1.73 3.91 0.43
C VAL A 83 3.19 4.25 0.66
N SER A 84 3.54 4.74 1.85
CA SER A 84 4.93 4.94 2.27
C SER A 84 5.29 3.97 3.39
N LEU A 85 6.47 3.39 3.30
CA LEU A 85 7.01 2.44 4.29
C LEU A 85 7.92 3.10 5.32
N LYS A 86 8.22 4.41 5.18
CA LYS A 86 9.01 5.16 6.15
C LYS A 86 8.11 5.79 7.22
N PRO A 87 8.25 5.40 8.50
CA PRO A 87 7.37 5.89 9.57
C PRO A 87 7.67 7.33 10.04
N GLN A 88 8.69 8.01 9.53
CA GLN A 88 9.17 9.29 10.09
C GLN A 88 9.15 10.49 9.13
N LEU A 89 8.55 10.37 7.96
CA LEU A 89 8.32 11.53 7.13
C LEU A 89 6.83 11.83 7.15
N GLU A 90 6.44 12.87 7.86
CA GLU A 90 5.12 13.48 7.74
C GLU A 90 4.97 14.03 6.32
N TYR A 91 4.54 13.19 5.42
CA TYR A 91 4.02 13.65 4.14
C TYR A 91 2.52 13.83 4.31
N SER A 92 2.06 15.05 4.42
CA SER A 92 0.68 15.38 4.15
C SER A 92 0.43 15.20 2.65
N VAL A 93 -0.27 14.17 2.30
CA VAL A 93 -0.78 14.01 0.93
C VAL A 93 -2.10 14.75 0.87
N SER A 94 -2.09 15.97 0.38
CA SER A 94 -3.29 16.67 -0.01
C SER A 94 -3.71 16.22 -1.41
N ILE A 95 -4.89 15.69 -1.52
CA ILE A 95 -5.53 15.43 -2.82
C ILE A 95 -6.33 16.70 -3.14
N ASN A 96 -5.92 17.44 -4.16
CA ASN A 96 -6.74 18.52 -4.68
C ASN A 96 -7.99 17.94 -5.39
N GLN A 97 -9.03 18.74 -5.54
CA GLN A 97 -10.31 18.32 -6.11
C GLN A 97 -10.20 17.83 -7.57
N GLU A 98 -9.07 18.03 -8.23
CA GLU A 98 -8.79 17.60 -9.60
C GLU A 98 -7.96 16.31 -9.69
N GLY A 99 -7.57 15.72 -8.55
CA GLY A 99 -6.83 14.44 -8.51
C GLY A 99 -5.34 14.56 -8.81
N GLU A 100 -4.77 15.76 -8.81
CA GLU A 100 -3.34 16.00 -8.92
C GLU A 100 -2.66 16.04 -7.55
N LEU A 101 -1.47 15.43 -7.47
CA LEU A 101 -0.64 15.42 -6.27
C LEU A 101 0.13 16.75 -6.17
N THR A 102 -0.17 17.55 -5.17
CA THR A 102 0.66 18.71 -4.83
C THR A 102 1.61 18.37 -3.69
N ARG A 103 2.89 18.72 -3.85
CA ARG A 103 3.89 18.68 -2.80
C ARG A 103 3.86 20.02 -2.07
N ASP A 104 3.53 20.00 -0.81
CA ASP A 104 3.95 21.09 0.09
C ASP A 104 5.37 20.79 0.60
N LYS A 105 6.24 21.78 0.45
CA LYS A 105 7.66 21.74 0.87
C LYS A 105 7.77 21.90 2.38
#